data_336156fc9727366a8a9205dd417f2a52
#
_entry.id   336156fc9727366a8a9205dd417f2a52
#
_cell.length_a   1.000
_cell.length_b   1.000
_cell.length_c   1.000
_cell.angle_alpha   90.00
_cell.angle_beta   90.00
_cell.angle_gamma   90.00
#
_symmetry.space_group_name_H-M   'P 1'
#
loop_
_entity.id
_entity.type
_entity.pdbx_description
1 polymer ?
#
loop_
_entity_poly.entity_id
_entity_poly.type
_entity_poly.pdbx_seq_one_letter_code
_entity_poly.pdbx_strand_id
1 'polypeptide(L)'
;MKAIILISEASLPLAKTLQRELPDTLIYTKNECEGCISITSCHRFIEEHFNDFDSIIFIGAMGICVRSIAGCIKNKYKDPAVVCVDSTGRFVISVLSGHVGGANELTRHIAAITGGEAVITTQSDNAGLWALDTLAGKYGWKITVPHTEMNRLVTLFVNREPTALLLDIKDKGTEYLERTLPAHVKVFYHFEDMPQSEFKLIIAVTPYIYSAEIPMLCFHPAVLHLGIGCRKQCDPSGIAEYIEAVMHRHGLCPFSLASLNTIELKKDEPLLEILHRRWADTETHIYPAEELKDITVPHPSEKAFEVTGIYGVAESTALKSSGEGTLVLEKQKGMLTEGNHFTFAIAVSATAMRGGHIEIVGAGPGDPELISVRGKRMLEKADLVLYAGSLVPRELTFYAKEGATVRSSAGMDLEEQFALMKEFYDKGLFIVRLHTGDPCIYGAIQEQMAFFDRYKMSYHITPGICLLYTSPSPRD
;
A
#
# COMPACT_ATOMS: atom_id res chain seq x y z
N MET A 1 -8.49 -3.61 -25.36
CA MET A 1 -8.43 -4.41 -26.61
C MET A 1 -7.04 -4.27 -27.24
N LYS A 2 -6.44 -5.37 -27.74
CA LYS A 2 -5.09 -5.39 -28.32
C LYS A 2 -5.17 -5.65 -29.84
N ALA A 3 -4.30 -5.00 -30.61
CA ALA A 3 -4.18 -5.23 -32.05
C ALA A 3 -2.83 -5.89 -32.38
N ILE A 4 -2.85 -7.00 -33.14
CA ILE A 4 -1.67 -7.54 -33.80
C ILE A 4 -1.69 -7.08 -35.25
N ILE A 5 -0.68 -6.34 -35.67
CA ILE A 5 -0.47 -5.91 -37.06
C ILE A 5 0.50 -6.87 -37.71
N LEU A 6 -0.01 -7.70 -38.57
CA LEU A 6 0.79 -8.72 -39.30
C LEU A 6 1.25 -8.17 -40.65
N ILE A 7 2.57 -8.07 -40.84
CA ILE A 7 3.16 -7.53 -42.06
C ILE A 7 3.36 -8.62 -43.15
N SER A 8 3.71 -9.84 -42.73
CA SER A 8 3.96 -10.97 -43.61
C SER A 8 3.18 -12.20 -43.20
N GLU A 9 2.59 -12.92 -44.16
CA GLU A 9 1.87 -14.16 -43.89
C GLU A 9 2.76 -15.26 -43.29
N ALA A 10 4.05 -15.24 -43.56
CA ALA A 10 4.98 -16.20 -42.99
C ALA A 10 4.98 -16.17 -41.44
N SER A 11 4.57 -15.07 -40.83
CA SER A 11 4.48 -14.93 -39.38
C SER A 11 3.05 -15.17 -38.82
N LEU A 12 2.11 -15.65 -39.63
CA LEU A 12 0.75 -15.97 -39.20
C LEU A 12 0.69 -16.99 -38.04
N PRO A 13 1.50 -18.08 -38.05
CA PRO A 13 1.53 -19.01 -36.91
C PRO A 13 1.90 -18.31 -35.58
N LEU A 14 2.89 -17.40 -35.65
CA LEU A 14 3.28 -16.61 -34.48
C LEU A 14 2.14 -15.71 -34.02
N ALA A 15 1.47 -14.98 -34.95
CA ALA A 15 0.34 -14.14 -34.64
C ALA A 15 -0.81 -14.91 -33.96
N LYS A 16 -1.12 -16.10 -34.46
CA LYS A 16 -2.15 -17.00 -33.90
C LYS A 16 -1.78 -17.52 -32.51
N THR A 17 -0.50 -17.81 -32.27
CA THR A 17 -0.01 -18.20 -30.95
C THR A 17 -0.20 -17.04 -29.97
N LEU A 18 0.21 -15.84 -30.34
CA LEU A 18 0.02 -14.65 -29.49
C LEU A 18 -1.46 -14.32 -29.24
N GLN A 19 -2.32 -14.45 -30.27
CA GLN A 19 -3.77 -14.24 -30.13
C GLN A 19 -4.40 -15.19 -29.09
N ARG A 20 -3.97 -16.46 -29.07
CA ARG A 20 -4.48 -17.46 -28.14
C ARG A 20 -4.07 -17.19 -26.69
N GLU A 21 -2.84 -16.74 -26.50
CA GLU A 21 -2.26 -16.53 -25.17
C GLU A 21 -2.55 -15.12 -24.58
N LEU A 22 -2.93 -14.16 -25.44
CA LEU A 22 -3.25 -12.79 -25.05
C LEU A 22 -4.76 -12.53 -25.18
N PRO A 23 -5.52 -12.36 -24.11
CA PRO A 23 -6.96 -12.11 -24.19
C PRO A 23 -7.26 -10.79 -24.92
N ASP A 24 -8.45 -10.69 -25.51
CA ASP A 24 -8.98 -9.51 -26.21
C ASP A 24 -8.07 -9.01 -27.35
N THR A 25 -7.49 -9.94 -28.11
CA THR A 25 -6.55 -9.64 -29.18
C THR A 25 -7.11 -9.96 -30.57
N LEU A 26 -7.03 -8.99 -31.51
CA LEU A 26 -7.43 -9.13 -32.90
C LEU A 26 -6.21 -9.04 -33.83
N ILE A 27 -6.21 -9.83 -34.95
CA ILE A 27 -5.15 -9.81 -35.93
C ILE A 27 -5.62 -9.02 -37.15
N TYR A 28 -4.80 -8.05 -37.57
CA TYR A 28 -5.00 -7.21 -38.75
C TYR A 28 -3.89 -7.48 -39.76
N THR A 29 -4.25 -7.71 -41.02
CA THR A 29 -3.31 -8.01 -42.08
C THR A 29 -3.81 -7.52 -43.42
N LYS A 30 -2.91 -7.34 -44.42
CA LYS A 30 -3.29 -6.94 -45.78
C LYS A 30 -3.94 -8.06 -46.59
N ASN A 31 -3.68 -9.30 -46.23
CA ASN A 31 -4.12 -10.45 -46.98
C ASN A 31 -5.33 -11.12 -46.28
N GLU A 32 -6.18 -11.73 -47.09
CA GLU A 32 -7.30 -12.49 -46.53
C GLU A 32 -6.76 -13.77 -45.86
N CYS A 33 -7.06 -13.90 -44.57
CA CYS A 33 -6.77 -15.12 -43.81
C CYS A 33 -7.90 -15.41 -42.81
N GLU A 34 -8.14 -16.69 -42.52
CA GLU A 34 -9.19 -17.11 -41.61
C GLU A 34 -8.93 -16.60 -40.21
N GLY A 35 -9.94 -15.90 -39.62
CA GLY A 35 -9.88 -15.31 -38.30
C GLY A 35 -8.94 -14.10 -38.20
N CYS A 36 -8.67 -13.44 -39.31
CA CYS A 36 -7.98 -12.16 -39.39
C CYS A 36 -8.91 -11.07 -39.97
N ILE A 37 -8.63 -9.84 -39.66
CA ILE A 37 -9.33 -8.67 -40.23
C ILE A 37 -8.46 -8.11 -41.35
N SER A 38 -9.02 -8.01 -42.55
CA SER A 38 -8.29 -7.49 -43.72
C SER A 38 -8.24 -5.95 -43.66
N ILE A 39 -7.05 -5.38 -43.91
CA ILE A 39 -6.80 -3.95 -43.97
C ILE A 39 -6.09 -3.58 -45.29
N THR A 40 -6.41 -2.45 -45.87
CA THR A 40 -5.81 -2.02 -47.15
C THR A 40 -4.39 -1.51 -46.97
N SER A 41 -4.08 -0.86 -45.88
CA SER A 41 -2.76 -0.30 -45.59
C SER A 41 -2.53 -0.25 -44.08
N CYS A 42 -1.41 -0.80 -43.61
CA CYS A 42 -1.04 -0.74 -42.19
C CYS A 42 -0.88 0.71 -41.71
N HIS A 43 -0.25 1.56 -42.51
CA HIS A 43 -0.03 2.97 -42.16
C HIS A 43 -1.37 3.71 -41.97
N ARG A 44 -2.26 3.64 -42.99
CA ARG A 44 -3.56 4.29 -42.91
C ARG A 44 -4.43 3.74 -41.79
N PHE A 45 -4.42 2.43 -41.58
CA PHE A 45 -5.16 1.80 -40.48
C PHE A 45 -4.68 2.31 -39.11
N ILE A 46 -3.37 2.43 -38.92
CA ILE A 46 -2.80 2.96 -37.70
C ILE A 46 -3.13 4.45 -37.53
N GLU A 47 -3.06 5.27 -38.59
CA GLU A 47 -3.46 6.68 -38.52
C GLU A 47 -4.91 6.86 -38.06
N GLU A 48 -5.81 6.01 -38.53
CA GLU A 48 -7.24 6.08 -38.23
C GLU A 48 -7.59 5.51 -36.84
N HIS A 49 -6.83 4.49 -36.35
CA HIS A 49 -7.20 3.65 -35.19
C HIS A 49 -6.16 3.61 -34.06
N PHE A 50 -5.11 4.43 -34.11
CA PHE A 50 -4.00 4.36 -33.14
C PHE A 50 -4.44 4.41 -31.69
N ASN A 51 -5.43 5.25 -31.36
CA ASN A 51 -5.91 5.45 -30.00
C ASN A 51 -7.11 4.55 -29.62
N ASP A 52 -7.56 3.67 -30.50
CA ASP A 52 -8.67 2.74 -30.25
C ASP A 52 -8.22 1.49 -29.49
N PHE A 53 -6.90 1.28 -29.41
CA PHE A 53 -6.27 0.12 -28.78
C PHE A 53 -5.50 0.52 -27.52
N ASP A 54 -5.52 -0.37 -26.52
CA ASP A 54 -4.64 -0.26 -25.35
C ASP A 54 -3.20 -0.65 -25.73
N SER A 55 -3.06 -1.58 -26.69
CA SER A 55 -1.75 -2.08 -27.12
C SER A 55 -1.75 -2.48 -28.60
N ILE A 56 -0.65 -2.17 -29.27
CA ILE A 56 -0.41 -2.52 -30.69
C ILE A 56 0.86 -3.36 -30.77
N ILE A 57 0.74 -4.57 -31.34
CA ILE A 57 1.83 -5.52 -31.51
C ILE A 57 2.12 -5.63 -33.02
N PHE A 58 3.25 -5.11 -33.47
CA PHE A 58 3.72 -5.29 -34.83
C PHE A 58 4.51 -6.57 -34.94
N ILE A 59 4.17 -7.45 -35.91
CA ILE A 59 4.99 -8.60 -36.26
C ILE A 59 5.65 -8.31 -37.59
N GLY A 60 6.95 -7.97 -37.57
CA GLY A 60 7.73 -7.61 -38.74
C GLY A 60 8.91 -6.69 -38.42
N ALA A 61 9.40 -5.99 -39.43
CA ALA A 61 10.58 -5.15 -39.31
C ALA A 61 10.32 -3.89 -38.50
N MET A 62 11.19 -3.55 -37.53
CA MET A 62 11.12 -2.38 -36.66
C MET A 62 10.94 -1.06 -37.43
N GLY A 63 11.65 -0.91 -38.57
CA GLY A 63 11.53 0.29 -39.40
C GLY A 63 10.13 0.49 -40.02
N ILE A 64 9.37 -0.58 -40.24
CA ILE A 64 7.98 -0.49 -40.69
C ILE A 64 7.09 -0.05 -39.52
N CYS A 65 7.26 -0.64 -38.35
CA CYS A 65 6.58 -0.26 -37.14
C CYS A 65 6.73 1.26 -36.88
N VAL A 66 7.98 1.75 -36.76
CA VAL A 66 8.28 3.15 -36.49
C VAL A 66 7.66 4.10 -37.52
N ARG A 67 7.78 3.81 -38.81
CA ARG A 67 7.17 4.65 -39.86
C ARG A 67 5.64 4.65 -39.80
N SER A 68 5.03 3.55 -39.38
CA SER A 68 3.57 3.46 -39.29
C SER A 68 2.99 4.31 -38.13
N ILE A 69 3.72 4.46 -37.03
CA ILE A 69 3.23 5.20 -35.85
C ILE A 69 3.72 6.63 -35.77
N ALA A 70 4.75 7.02 -36.54
CA ALA A 70 5.43 8.31 -36.37
C ALA A 70 4.52 9.54 -36.42
N GLY A 71 3.48 9.51 -37.28
CA GLY A 71 2.49 10.60 -37.37
C GLY A 71 1.45 10.63 -36.26
N CYS A 72 1.33 9.55 -35.49
CA CYS A 72 0.28 9.38 -34.47
C CYS A 72 0.74 9.71 -33.06
N ILE A 73 2.07 9.72 -32.81
CA ILE A 73 2.67 9.87 -31.48
C ILE A 73 2.41 11.27 -30.94
N LYS A 74 1.87 11.34 -29.70
CA LYS A 74 1.55 12.58 -29.01
C LYS A 74 2.28 12.72 -27.68
N ASN A 75 2.03 11.79 -26.73
CA ASN A 75 2.71 11.78 -25.45
C ASN A 75 2.58 10.41 -24.75
N LYS A 76 3.54 10.11 -23.88
CA LYS A 76 3.67 8.82 -23.18
C LYS A 76 2.50 8.43 -22.27
N TYR A 77 1.56 9.35 -21.96
CA TYR A 77 0.44 9.09 -21.06
C TYR A 77 -0.87 8.76 -21.81
N LYS A 78 -0.91 9.05 -23.12
CA LYS A 78 -2.09 8.84 -23.96
C LYS A 78 -1.85 7.83 -25.07
N ASP A 79 -0.61 7.73 -25.52
CA ASP A 79 -0.25 6.83 -26.61
C ASP A 79 -0.30 5.37 -26.14
N PRO A 80 -0.85 4.43 -26.95
CA PRO A 80 -0.92 3.02 -26.60
C PRO A 80 0.45 2.39 -26.44
N ALA A 81 0.51 1.25 -25.74
CA ALA A 81 1.69 0.40 -25.74
C ALA A 81 2.00 -0.09 -27.17
N VAL A 82 3.22 0.14 -27.65
CA VAL A 82 3.65 -0.42 -28.95
C VAL A 82 4.83 -1.35 -28.74
N VAL A 83 4.66 -2.60 -29.20
CA VAL A 83 5.69 -3.65 -29.18
C VAL A 83 5.94 -4.11 -30.60
N CYS A 84 7.21 -4.27 -31.00
CA CYS A 84 7.60 -4.85 -32.27
C CYS A 84 8.24 -6.23 -32.05
N VAL A 85 7.69 -7.23 -32.70
CA VAL A 85 8.20 -8.62 -32.68
C VAL A 85 8.78 -8.92 -34.05
N ASP A 86 9.99 -9.43 -34.13
CA ASP A 86 10.55 -9.84 -35.41
C ASP A 86 9.79 -11.05 -36.00
N SER A 87 9.95 -11.31 -37.29
CA SER A 87 9.16 -12.33 -37.98
C SER A 87 9.33 -13.77 -37.45
N THR A 88 10.37 -14.00 -36.66
CA THR A 88 10.67 -15.31 -36.06
C THR A 88 10.25 -15.40 -34.59
N GLY A 89 9.88 -14.29 -33.96
CA GLY A 89 9.56 -14.22 -32.52
C GLY A 89 10.79 -14.22 -31.62
N ARG A 90 12.00 -14.09 -32.17
CA ARG A 90 13.26 -14.11 -31.42
C ARG A 90 13.49 -12.84 -30.63
N PHE A 91 13.20 -11.68 -31.22
CA PHE A 91 13.36 -10.39 -30.54
C PHE A 91 12.02 -9.72 -30.38
N VAL A 92 11.71 -9.36 -29.12
CA VAL A 92 10.50 -8.65 -28.73
C VAL A 92 10.92 -7.30 -28.18
N ILE A 93 10.57 -6.22 -28.87
CA ILE A 93 11.14 -4.89 -28.65
C ILE A 93 10.05 -3.94 -28.14
N SER A 94 10.26 -3.33 -26.98
CA SER A 94 9.43 -2.24 -26.47
C SER A 94 9.71 -0.95 -27.24
N VAL A 95 8.71 -0.45 -28.00
CA VAL A 95 8.89 0.66 -28.94
C VAL A 95 8.38 1.98 -28.38
N LEU A 96 7.18 1.98 -27.78
CA LEU A 96 6.50 3.20 -27.29
C LEU A 96 5.71 2.90 -26.03
N SER A 97 5.61 3.90 -25.15
CA SER A 97 4.82 3.85 -23.89
C SER A 97 5.26 2.70 -22.97
N GLY A 98 6.58 2.56 -22.77
CA GLY A 98 7.22 1.46 -22.06
C GLY A 98 6.67 1.23 -20.66
N HIS A 99 6.58 2.30 -19.85
CA HIS A 99 6.11 2.24 -18.46
C HIS A 99 4.58 2.43 -18.37
N VAL A 100 4.12 3.64 -18.54
CA VAL A 100 2.70 4.01 -18.31
C VAL A 100 1.75 3.27 -19.24
N GLY A 101 2.12 3.09 -20.50
CA GLY A 101 1.32 2.31 -21.45
C GLY A 101 1.49 0.79 -21.31
N GLY A 102 2.48 0.31 -20.54
CA GLY A 102 2.70 -1.12 -20.28
C GLY A 102 3.47 -1.89 -21.37
N ALA A 103 4.13 -1.20 -22.33
CA ALA A 103 4.84 -1.89 -23.40
C ALA A 103 6.01 -2.75 -22.90
N ASN A 104 6.69 -2.36 -21.80
CA ASN A 104 7.77 -3.15 -21.23
C ASN A 104 7.27 -4.48 -20.63
N GLU A 105 6.13 -4.45 -19.94
CA GLU A 105 5.51 -5.65 -19.36
C GLU A 105 4.99 -6.57 -20.47
N LEU A 106 4.30 -5.99 -21.46
CA LEU A 106 3.82 -6.73 -22.64
C LEU A 106 4.99 -7.37 -23.40
N THR A 107 6.12 -6.67 -23.54
CA THR A 107 7.35 -7.18 -24.17
C THR A 107 7.88 -8.42 -23.45
N ARG A 108 7.98 -8.36 -22.09
CA ARG A 108 8.41 -9.53 -21.30
C ARG A 108 7.44 -10.71 -21.45
N HIS A 109 6.14 -10.41 -21.41
CA HIS A 109 5.10 -11.45 -21.54
C HIS A 109 5.16 -12.12 -22.92
N ILE A 110 5.24 -11.35 -24.00
CA ILE A 110 5.36 -11.90 -25.36
C ILE A 110 6.67 -12.70 -25.51
N ALA A 111 7.79 -12.19 -24.97
CA ALA A 111 9.07 -12.92 -25.01
C ALA A 111 8.98 -14.26 -24.27
N ALA A 112 8.27 -14.34 -23.15
CA ALA A 112 8.02 -15.59 -22.44
C ALA A 112 7.18 -16.58 -23.26
N ILE A 113 6.16 -16.09 -23.99
CA ILE A 113 5.32 -16.92 -24.88
C ILE A 113 6.13 -17.46 -26.06
N THR A 114 6.97 -16.62 -26.67
CA THR A 114 7.73 -16.99 -27.89
C THR A 114 9.03 -17.72 -27.59
N GLY A 115 9.52 -17.68 -26.34
CA GLY A 115 10.87 -18.10 -25.98
C GLY A 115 11.94 -17.16 -26.52
N GLY A 116 11.57 -15.94 -26.91
CA GLY A 116 12.43 -14.91 -27.45
C GLY A 116 13.09 -14.03 -26.40
N GLU A 117 13.85 -13.05 -26.86
CA GLU A 117 14.55 -12.06 -26.02
C GLU A 117 13.77 -10.76 -25.93
N ALA A 118 13.49 -10.31 -24.69
CA ALA A 118 12.86 -9.02 -24.43
C ALA A 118 13.87 -7.88 -24.52
N VAL A 119 13.71 -6.99 -25.50
CA VAL A 119 14.57 -5.81 -25.68
C VAL A 119 13.90 -4.59 -25.08
N ILE A 120 14.34 -4.20 -23.90
CA ILE A 120 13.84 -3.07 -23.15
C ILE A 120 14.99 -2.09 -22.92
N THR A 121 14.81 -0.83 -23.34
CA THR A 121 15.87 0.19 -23.33
C THR A 121 15.67 1.29 -22.31
N THR A 122 14.56 1.26 -21.55
CA THR A 122 14.28 2.27 -20.51
C THR A 122 15.32 2.20 -19.40
N GLN A 123 15.82 3.37 -19.00
CA GLN A 123 16.94 3.47 -18.07
C GLN A 123 16.62 2.91 -16.69
N SER A 124 15.39 3.11 -16.19
CA SER A 124 14.95 2.57 -14.91
C SER A 124 14.91 1.05 -14.88
N ASP A 125 14.43 0.40 -15.95
CA ASP A 125 14.42 -1.07 -16.07
C ASP A 125 15.85 -1.63 -16.10
N ASN A 126 16.73 -1.02 -16.89
CA ASN A 126 18.12 -1.46 -17.03
C ASN A 126 18.94 -1.21 -15.74
N ALA A 127 18.57 -0.20 -14.96
CA ALA A 127 19.24 0.13 -13.70
C ALA A 127 18.67 -0.63 -12.49
N GLY A 128 17.61 -1.43 -12.65
CA GLY A 128 16.91 -2.11 -11.57
C GLY A 128 16.19 -1.14 -10.62
N LEU A 129 15.79 0.04 -11.11
CA LEU A 129 15.11 1.08 -10.35
C LEU A 129 13.60 1.01 -10.54
N TRP A 130 12.87 1.57 -9.56
CA TRP A 130 11.42 1.68 -9.67
C TRP A 130 10.99 2.64 -10.77
N ALA A 131 10.00 2.27 -11.55
CA ALA A 131 9.32 3.18 -12.48
C ALA A 131 8.31 4.02 -11.69
N LEU A 132 8.75 5.13 -11.11
CA LEU A 132 7.97 5.96 -10.17
C LEU A 132 6.63 6.43 -10.77
N ASP A 133 6.60 6.69 -12.06
CA ASP A 133 5.41 7.14 -12.78
C ASP A 133 4.33 6.04 -12.99
N THR A 134 4.66 4.78 -12.70
CA THR A 134 3.71 3.65 -12.81
C THR A 134 3.23 3.13 -11.45
N LEU A 135 3.93 3.43 -10.36
CA LEU A 135 3.60 2.88 -9.04
C LEU A 135 2.17 3.19 -8.61
N ALA A 136 1.70 4.41 -8.88
CA ALA A 136 0.35 4.82 -8.55
C ALA A 136 -0.71 3.92 -9.21
N GLY A 137 -0.62 3.73 -10.52
CA GLY A 137 -1.54 2.86 -11.25
C GLY A 137 -1.45 1.40 -10.83
N LYS A 138 -0.22 0.92 -10.56
CA LYS A 138 0.03 -0.47 -10.17
C LYS A 138 -0.57 -0.84 -8.80
N TYR A 139 -0.55 0.10 -7.84
CA TYR A 139 -0.98 -0.15 -6.46
C TYR A 139 -2.26 0.58 -6.07
N GLY A 140 -2.92 1.28 -7.02
CA GLY A 140 -4.14 2.03 -6.76
C GLY A 140 -3.92 3.29 -5.92
N TRP A 141 -2.70 3.82 -5.89
CA TRP A 141 -2.39 5.06 -5.19
C TRP A 141 -2.74 6.28 -6.05
N LYS A 142 -3.01 7.41 -5.42
CA LYS A 142 -3.20 8.69 -6.11
C LYS A 142 -1.95 9.56 -5.98
N ILE A 143 -1.75 10.44 -6.96
CA ILE A 143 -0.62 11.37 -7.01
C ILE A 143 -1.16 12.78 -7.11
N THR A 144 -0.56 13.72 -6.37
CA THR A 144 -0.93 15.14 -6.38
C THR A 144 0.00 16.00 -7.24
N VAL A 145 1.12 15.42 -7.70
CA VAL A 145 2.18 16.14 -8.42
C VAL A 145 1.83 16.32 -9.90
N PRO A 146 1.96 17.54 -10.48
CA PRO A 146 1.78 17.75 -11.91
C PRO A 146 2.80 16.96 -12.76
N HIS A 147 2.42 16.58 -13.98
CA HIS A 147 3.29 15.79 -14.88
C HIS A 147 4.67 16.44 -15.15
N THR A 148 4.72 17.77 -15.20
CA THR A 148 5.99 18.52 -15.38
C THR A 148 6.94 18.30 -14.21
N GLU A 149 6.45 18.35 -13.00
CA GLU A 149 7.21 18.10 -11.78
C GLU A 149 7.59 16.62 -11.65
N MET A 150 6.68 15.68 -12.01
CA MET A 150 6.97 14.26 -12.02
C MET A 150 8.24 13.91 -12.81
N ASN A 151 8.42 14.48 -14.00
CA ASN A 151 9.62 14.24 -14.81
C ASN A 151 10.91 14.67 -14.10
N ARG A 152 10.87 15.78 -13.36
CA ARG A 152 12.01 16.27 -12.57
C ARG A 152 12.34 15.30 -11.43
N LEU A 153 11.32 14.85 -10.68
CA LEU A 153 11.49 13.92 -9.56
C LEU A 153 12.00 12.55 -10.02
N VAL A 154 11.47 12.04 -11.14
CA VAL A 154 11.96 10.82 -11.80
C VAL A 154 13.43 10.96 -12.21
N THR A 155 13.82 12.12 -12.74
CA THR A 155 15.21 12.38 -13.13
C THR A 155 16.17 12.33 -11.94
N LEU A 156 15.80 12.94 -10.80
CA LEU A 156 16.60 12.84 -9.56
C LEU A 156 16.78 11.38 -9.13
N PHE A 157 15.70 10.60 -9.14
CA PHE A 157 15.73 9.21 -8.72
C PHE A 157 16.59 8.33 -9.65
N VAL A 158 16.42 8.48 -10.96
CA VAL A 158 17.16 7.70 -11.97
C VAL A 158 18.65 8.05 -11.98
N ASN A 159 19.01 9.29 -11.64
CA ASN A 159 20.40 9.72 -11.45
C ASN A 159 21.02 9.24 -10.13
N ARG A 160 20.26 8.44 -9.35
CA ARG A 160 20.70 7.89 -8.06
C ARG A 160 21.06 8.96 -7.03
N GLU A 161 20.39 10.11 -7.07
CA GLU A 161 20.52 11.10 -6.00
C GLU A 161 20.07 10.50 -4.65
N PRO A 162 20.72 10.87 -3.53
CA PRO A 162 20.33 10.39 -2.21
C PRO A 162 18.83 10.58 -1.97
N THR A 163 18.11 9.49 -1.78
CA THR A 163 16.63 9.48 -1.71
C THR A 163 16.16 8.91 -0.38
N ALA A 164 15.25 9.61 0.29
CA ALA A 164 14.51 9.11 1.44
C ALA A 164 13.20 8.49 0.98
N LEU A 165 12.86 7.31 1.50
CA LEU A 165 11.57 6.65 1.30
C LEU A 165 10.79 6.66 2.62
N LEU A 166 9.72 7.44 2.69
CA LEU A 166 8.81 7.50 3.83
C LEU A 166 7.63 6.55 3.60
N LEU A 167 7.40 5.64 4.53
CA LEU A 167 6.32 4.66 4.47
C LEU A 167 5.46 4.74 5.74
N ASP A 168 4.43 5.56 5.74
CA ASP A 168 3.50 5.71 6.89
C ASP A 168 2.47 4.58 6.99
N ILE A 169 2.24 3.86 5.90
CA ILE A 169 1.28 2.75 5.87
C ILE A 169 1.94 1.46 5.37
N LYS A 170 1.22 0.36 5.55
CA LYS A 170 1.58 -0.97 5.04
C LYS A 170 0.54 -1.43 4.02
N ASP A 171 1.01 -1.76 2.82
CA ASP A 171 0.22 -2.41 1.77
C ASP A 171 1.15 -3.20 0.83
N LYS A 172 0.59 -3.84 -0.20
CA LYS A 172 1.37 -4.60 -1.19
C LYS A 172 2.42 -3.74 -1.91
N GLY A 173 2.14 -2.47 -2.11
CA GLY A 173 3.06 -1.55 -2.78
C GLY A 173 4.24 -1.17 -1.88
N THR A 174 3.99 -0.85 -0.62
CA THR A 174 5.05 -0.57 0.36
C THR A 174 5.92 -1.79 0.62
N GLU A 175 5.34 -3.00 0.71
CA GLU A 175 6.08 -4.27 0.82
C GLU A 175 6.97 -4.51 -0.41
N TYR A 176 6.49 -4.19 -1.61
CA TYR A 176 7.30 -4.27 -2.83
C TYR A 176 8.48 -3.29 -2.77
N LEU A 177 8.25 -2.03 -2.37
CA LEU A 177 9.31 -1.02 -2.26
C LEU A 177 10.38 -1.44 -1.24
N GLU A 178 9.99 -1.94 -0.08
CA GLU A 178 10.92 -2.43 0.95
C GLU A 178 11.77 -3.61 0.45
N ARG A 179 11.14 -4.56 -0.24
CA ARG A 179 11.84 -5.77 -0.75
C ARG A 179 12.80 -5.47 -1.90
N THR A 180 12.52 -4.43 -2.69
CA THR A 180 13.28 -4.08 -3.91
C THR A 180 14.07 -2.79 -3.77
N LEU A 181 14.48 -2.45 -2.55
CA LEU A 181 15.09 -1.18 -2.19
C LEU A 181 16.38 -0.92 -2.95
N PRO A 182 16.48 0.17 -3.76
CA PRO A 182 17.74 0.55 -4.40
C PRO A 182 18.80 1.05 -3.41
N ALA A 183 20.07 0.84 -3.71
CA ALA A 183 21.19 1.15 -2.81
C ALA A 183 21.30 2.65 -2.38
N HIS A 184 20.74 3.57 -3.16
CA HIS A 184 20.76 5.02 -2.87
C HIS A 184 19.51 5.48 -2.11
N VAL A 185 18.62 4.56 -1.70
CA VAL A 185 17.37 4.84 -0.99
C VAL A 185 17.47 4.37 0.45
N LYS A 186 17.11 5.25 1.39
CA LYS A 186 16.99 4.92 2.83
C LYS A 186 15.54 5.02 3.27
N VAL A 187 15.05 4.01 3.98
CA VAL A 187 13.65 3.92 4.43
C VAL A 187 13.49 4.62 5.78
N PHE A 188 12.37 5.31 5.93
CA PHE A 188 11.87 5.92 7.17
C PHE A 188 10.40 5.56 7.35
N TYR A 189 9.97 5.45 8.60
CA TYR A 189 8.59 5.13 8.99
C TYR A 189 7.89 6.30 9.70
N HIS A 190 8.66 7.32 10.07
CA HIS A 190 8.18 8.58 10.64
C HIS A 190 8.89 9.74 9.96
N PHE A 191 8.13 10.77 9.61
CA PHE A 191 8.67 11.94 8.90
C PHE A 191 9.71 12.69 9.75
N GLU A 192 9.49 12.73 11.07
CA GLU A 192 10.34 13.42 12.05
C GLU A 192 11.72 12.76 12.21
N ASP A 193 11.85 11.48 11.91
CA ASP A 193 13.12 10.74 12.02
C ASP A 193 14.05 10.97 10.80
N MET A 194 13.57 11.71 9.78
CA MET A 194 14.26 11.89 8.52
C MET A 194 15.15 13.16 8.52
N PRO A 195 16.49 13.04 8.46
CA PRO A 195 17.37 14.19 8.31
C PRO A 195 17.34 14.70 6.86
N GLN A 196 16.40 15.58 6.55
CA GLN A 196 16.14 16.05 5.17
C GLN A 196 17.37 16.60 4.45
N SER A 197 18.30 17.20 5.19
CA SER A 197 19.56 17.77 4.63
C SER A 197 20.47 16.72 3.98
N GLU A 198 20.34 15.45 4.31
CA GLU A 198 21.12 14.35 3.74
C GLU A 198 20.59 13.88 2.37
N PHE A 199 19.39 14.29 1.99
CA PHE A 199 18.69 13.80 0.80
C PHE A 199 18.45 14.89 -0.23
N LYS A 200 18.17 14.48 -1.47
CA LYS A 200 17.79 15.35 -2.60
C LYS A 200 16.37 15.09 -3.08
N LEU A 201 15.80 13.98 -2.66
CA LEU A 201 14.44 13.56 -3.00
C LEU A 201 13.82 12.82 -1.82
N ILE A 202 12.54 13.09 -1.55
CA ILE A 202 11.69 12.27 -0.69
C ILE A 202 10.66 11.58 -1.57
N ILE A 203 10.51 10.27 -1.41
CA ILE A 203 9.38 9.50 -1.93
C ILE A 203 8.54 9.08 -0.71
N ALA A 204 7.27 9.46 -0.67
CA ALA A 204 6.40 9.17 0.46
C ALA A 204 5.19 8.36 0.01
N VAL A 205 4.85 7.30 0.75
CA VAL A 205 3.57 6.59 0.63
C VAL A 205 2.80 6.85 1.93
N THR A 206 1.83 7.76 1.87
CA THR A 206 1.26 8.39 3.06
C THR A 206 -0.17 8.88 2.85
N PRO A 207 -1.06 8.73 3.84
CA PRO A 207 -2.35 9.43 3.88
C PRO A 207 -2.25 10.86 4.41
N TYR A 208 -1.04 11.29 4.81
CA TYR A 208 -0.82 12.59 5.42
C TYR A 208 -0.25 13.61 4.42
N ILE A 209 -0.33 14.88 4.82
CA ILE A 209 0.25 16.03 4.13
C ILE A 209 1.45 16.52 4.93
N TYR A 210 2.62 16.47 4.34
CA TYR A 210 3.84 16.98 4.94
C TYR A 210 4.36 18.21 4.19
N SER A 211 5.06 19.07 4.92
CA SER A 211 5.84 20.17 4.35
C SER A 211 7.31 19.77 4.40
N ALA A 212 7.95 19.64 3.25
CA ALA A 212 9.35 19.28 3.14
C ALA A 212 10.19 20.42 2.56
N GLU A 213 11.46 20.52 2.97
CA GLU A 213 12.42 21.52 2.46
C GLU A 213 13.02 21.12 1.11
N ILE A 214 12.91 19.85 0.74
CA ILE A 214 13.45 19.27 -0.50
C ILE A 214 12.31 18.71 -1.36
N PRO A 215 12.54 18.47 -2.67
CA PRO A 215 11.53 17.88 -3.55
C PRO A 215 10.93 16.58 -2.99
N MET A 216 9.61 16.47 -2.99
CA MET A 216 8.89 15.34 -2.46
C MET A 216 7.83 14.81 -3.44
N LEU A 217 7.87 13.51 -3.71
CA LEU A 217 6.85 12.76 -4.46
C LEU A 217 5.97 12.01 -3.47
N CYS A 218 4.70 12.40 -3.38
CA CYS A 218 3.73 11.74 -2.51
C CYS A 218 2.80 10.83 -3.31
N PHE A 219 2.71 9.58 -2.86
CA PHE A 219 1.69 8.62 -3.22
C PHE A 219 0.67 8.53 -2.09
N HIS A 220 -0.60 8.67 -2.42
CA HIS A 220 -1.71 8.67 -1.47
C HIS A 220 -2.54 7.39 -1.63
N PRO A 221 -2.31 6.38 -0.78
CA PRO A 221 -3.10 5.15 -0.75
C PRO A 221 -4.51 5.43 -0.22
N ALA A 222 -5.51 4.72 -0.75
CA ALA A 222 -6.90 4.82 -0.31
C ALA A 222 -7.09 4.01 0.99
N VAL A 223 -6.86 4.65 2.14
CA VAL A 223 -6.85 4.01 3.47
C VAL A 223 -7.65 4.77 4.53
N LEU A 224 -8.22 5.93 4.20
CA LEU A 224 -9.02 6.75 5.10
C LEU A 224 -10.51 6.50 4.90
N HIS A 225 -11.24 6.27 5.97
CA HIS A 225 -12.68 6.00 5.98
C HIS A 225 -13.40 7.15 6.66
N LEU A 226 -14.17 7.93 5.88
CA LEU A 226 -14.94 9.05 6.37
C LEU A 226 -16.32 8.59 6.82
N GLY A 227 -16.59 8.63 8.12
CA GLY A 227 -17.92 8.45 8.67
C GLY A 227 -18.65 9.79 8.79
N ILE A 228 -19.92 9.82 8.39
CA ILE A 228 -20.72 11.05 8.42
C ILE A 228 -22.10 10.82 9.02
N GLY A 229 -22.53 11.76 9.87
CA GLY A 229 -23.88 11.89 10.38
C GLY A 229 -24.39 13.31 10.17
N CYS A 230 -25.66 13.47 9.80
CA CYS A 230 -26.26 14.79 9.61
C CYS A 230 -27.68 14.84 10.12
N ARG A 231 -28.22 16.05 10.27
CA ARG A 231 -29.64 16.27 10.51
C ARG A 231 -30.46 15.83 9.31
N LYS A 232 -31.73 15.44 9.51
CA LYS A 232 -32.63 15.08 8.43
C LYS A 232 -32.80 16.25 7.45
N GLN A 233 -32.65 16.00 6.14
CA GLN A 233 -32.68 17.00 5.07
C GLN A 233 -31.67 18.13 5.29
N CYS A 234 -30.45 17.76 5.68
CA CYS A 234 -29.35 18.70 5.86
C CYS A 234 -29.01 19.37 4.50
N ASP A 235 -28.94 20.71 4.50
CA ASP A 235 -28.42 21.44 3.35
C ASP A 235 -26.93 21.05 3.13
N PRO A 236 -26.57 20.48 2.00
CA PRO A 236 -25.21 19.98 1.78
C PRO A 236 -24.21 21.08 1.37
N SER A 237 -24.67 22.31 1.18
CA SER A 237 -23.88 23.41 0.63
C SER A 237 -22.63 23.70 1.48
N GLY A 238 -21.46 23.65 0.88
CA GLY A 238 -20.17 23.94 1.51
C GLY A 238 -19.64 22.88 2.49
N ILE A 239 -20.37 21.77 2.70
CA ILE A 239 -19.95 20.73 3.69
C ILE A 239 -18.71 20.00 3.19
N ALA A 240 -18.63 19.66 1.89
CA ALA A 240 -17.46 18.98 1.32
C ALA A 240 -16.19 19.82 1.48
N GLU A 241 -16.26 21.10 1.15
CA GLU A 241 -15.16 22.06 1.29
C GLU A 241 -14.76 22.25 2.76
N TYR A 242 -15.74 22.26 3.67
CA TYR A 242 -15.46 22.32 5.11
C TYR A 242 -14.72 21.07 5.61
N ILE A 243 -15.17 19.88 5.18
CA ILE A 243 -14.50 18.61 5.53
C ILE A 243 -13.05 18.60 5.01
N GLU A 244 -12.84 18.99 3.75
CA GLU A 244 -11.49 19.10 3.18
C GLU A 244 -10.62 20.09 3.96
N ALA A 245 -11.13 21.26 4.29
CA ALA A 245 -10.40 22.24 5.06
C ALA A 245 -10.03 21.74 6.47
N VAL A 246 -10.88 20.94 7.10
CA VAL A 246 -10.58 20.30 8.39
C VAL A 246 -9.54 19.20 8.18
N MET A 247 -9.67 18.34 7.17
CA MET A 247 -8.67 17.34 6.83
C MET A 247 -7.28 17.98 6.66
N HIS A 248 -7.19 19.01 5.85
CA HIS A 248 -5.92 19.74 5.63
C HIS A 248 -5.34 20.31 6.92
N ARG A 249 -6.16 20.91 7.81
CA ARG A 249 -5.70 21.41 9.11
C ARG A 249 -5.12 20.32 10.01
N HIS A 250 -5.62 19.10 9.88
CA HIS A 250 -5.13 17.92 10.62
C HIS A 250 -4.08 17.13 9.83
N GLY A 251 -3.56 17.68 8.74
CA GLY A 251 -2.53 17.05 7.94
C GLY A 251 -3.00 15.81 7.19
N LEU A 252 -4.32 15.63 6.96
CA LEU A 252 -4.88 14.49 6.24
C LEU A 252 -5.10 14.82 4.76
N CYS A 253 -4.72 13.90 3.87
CA CYS A 253 -4.88 14.07 2.44
C CYS A 253 -6.24 13.53 1.94
N PRO A 254 -7.12 14.35 1.36
CA PRO A 254 -8.41 13.89 0.81
C PRO A 254 -8.27 12.84 -0.29
N PHE A 255 -7.15 12.80 -1.01
CA PHE A 255 -6.87 11.77 -2.02
C PHE A 255 -6.70 10.37 -1.41
N SER A 256 -6.48 10.26 -0.10
CA SER A 256 -6.41 8.98 0.61
C SER A 256 -7.76 8.45 1.10
N LEU A 257 -8.88 9.13 0.78
CA LEU A 257 -10.20 8.63 1.11
C LEU A 257 -10.50 7.36 0.31
N ALA A 258 -10.82 6.28 1.06
CA ALA A 258 -11.23 4.98 0.55
C ALA A 258 -12.76 4.86 0.49
N SER A 259 -13.45 5.37 1.53
CA SER A 259 -14.91 5.24 1.60
C SER A 259 -15.60 6.38 2.33
N LEU A 260 -16.88 6.56 1.96
CA LEU A 260 -17.87 7.40 2.63
C LEU A 260 -18.85 6.50 3.38
N ASN A 261 -19.07 6.74 4.66
CA ASN A 261 -19.77 5.80 5.51
C ASN A 261 -20.86 6.49 6.32
N THR A 262 -22.05 5.88 6.35
CA THR A 262 -23.17 6.41 7.14
C THR A 262 -24.10 5.28 7.59
N ILE A 263 -25.14 5.64 8.34
CA ILE A 263 -26.18 4.73 8.81
C ILE A 263 -27.34 4.68 7.80
N GLU A 264 -28.07 3.55 7.74
CA GLU A 264 -29.21 3.33 6.84
C GLU A 264 -30.29 4.44 6.93
N LEU A 265 -30.54 4.98 8.12
CA LEU A 265 -31.47 6.11 8.29
C LEU A 265 -31.07 7.38 7.51
N LYS A 266 -29.86 7.45 6.98
CA LYS A 266 -29.30 8.60 6.26
C LYS A 266 -28.99 8.32 4.80
N LYS A 267 -29.36 7.15 4.27
CA LYS A 267 -29.06 6.72 2.90
C LYS A 267 -29.58 7.66 1.80
N ASP A 268 -30.72 8.30 2.04
CA ASP A 268 -31.40 9.17 1.07
C ASP A 268 -31.12 10.67 1.32
N GLU A 269 -30.12 11.00 2.15
CA GLU A 269 -29.78 12.40 2.43
C GLU A 269 -29.02 13.03 1.25
N PRO A 270 -29.40 14.25 0.80
CA PRO A 270 -28.74 14.93 -0.32
C PRO A 270 -27.22 15.11 -0.11
N LEU A 271 -26.78 15.18 1.14
CA LEU A 271 -25.38 15.30 1.51
C LEU A 271 -24.54 14.16 0.96
N LEU A 272 -25.02 12.93 1.00
CA LEU A 272 -24.26 11.76 0.51
C LEU A 272 -24.01 11.85 -1.01
N GLU A 273 -24.99 12.29 -1.76
CA GLU A 273 -24.84 12.48 -3.23
C GLU A 273 -23.78 13.53 -3.55
N ILE A 274 -23.77 14.65 -2.82
CA ILE A 274 -22.77 15.71 -3.00
C ILE A 274 -21.39 15.24 -2.65
N LEU A 275 -21.21 14.52 -1.52
CA LEU A 275 -19.93 13.97 -1.11
C LEU A 275 -19.43 12.91 -2.09
N HIS A 276 -20.32 12.02 -2.54
CA HIS A 276 -19.96 11.01 -3.56
C HIS A 276 -19.55 11.66 -4.89
N ARG A 277 -20.21 12.73 -5.30
CA ARG A 277 -19.82 13.49 -6.50
C ARG A 277 -18.46 14.18 -6.32
N ARG A 278 -18.16 14.68 -5.12
CA ARG A 278 -16.88 15.32 -4.81
C ARG A 278 -15.72 14.31 -4.79
N TRP A 279 -15.95 13.12 -4.24
CA TRP A 279 -14.98 12.03 -4.14
C TRP A 279 -15.49 10.80 -4.89
N ALA A 280 -15.66 10.91 -6.19
CA ALA A 280 -16.30 9.91 -7.06
C ALA A 280 -15.60 8.54 -7.07
N ASP A 281 -14.30 8.50 -6.74
CA ASP A 281 -13.52 7.27 -6.68
C ASP A 281 -13.65 6.53 -5.32
N THR A 282 -14.44 7.07 -4.38
CA THR A 282 -14.64 6.44 -3.06
C THR A 282 -15.84 5.51 -3.06
N GLU A 283 -15.73 4.40 -2.33
CA GLU A 283 -16.87 3.52 -2.08
C GLU A 283 -17.83 4.15 -1.07
N THR A 284 -19.14 3.91 -1.21
CA THR A 284 -20.13 4.37 -0.23
C THR A 284 -20.70 3.16 0.51
N HIS A 285 -20.52 3.13 1.85
CA HIS A 285 -21.03 2.08 2.70
C HIS A 285 -22.15 2.62 3.61
N ILE A 286 -23.27 1.91 3.64
CA ILE A 286 -24.46 2.24 4.42
C ILE A 286 -24.71 1.08 5.39
N TYR A 287 -24.58 1.34 6.69
CA TYR A 287 -24.66 0.33 7.71
C TYR A 287 -26.02 0.35 8.44
N PRO A 288 -26.64 -0.81 8.71
CA PRO A 288 -27.76 -0.89 9.64
C PRO A 288 -27.26 -0.62 11.06
N ALA A 289 -28.13 -0.07 11.92
CA ALA A 289 -27.76 0.24 13.30
C ALA A 289 -27.27 -0.97 14.10
N GLU A 290 -27.81 -2.15 13.79
CA GLU A 290 -27.45 -3.42 14.44
C GLU A 290 -25.94 -3.73 14.35
N GLU A 291 -25.32 -3.45 13.22
CA GLU A 291 -23.90 -3.72 12.97
C GLU A 291 -22.96 -2.74 13.68
N LEU A 292 -23.49 -1.65 14.21
CA LEU A 292 -22.73 -0.57 14.83
C LEU A 292 -22.88 -0.53 16.37
N LYS A 293 -23.78 -1.33 16.94
CA LYS A 293 -24.11 -1.28 18.38
C LYS A 293 -22.93 -1.60 19.30
N ASP A 294 -22.09 -2.53 18.88
CA ASP A 294 -20.96 -3.02 19.69
C ASP A 294 -19.69 -2.17 19.51
N ILE A 295 -19.73 -1.18 18.62
CA ILE A 295 -18.56 -0.31 18.36
C ILE A 295 -18.48 0.77 19.44
N THR A 296 -17.44 0.71 20.25
CA THR A 296 -17.13 1.74 21.24
C THR A 296 -16.61 3.00 20.55
N VAL A 297 -17.23 4.15 20.85
CA VAL A 297 -16.84 5.45 20.30
C VAL A 297 -16.30 6.37 21.40
N PRO A 298 -15.27 7.18 21.13
CA PRO A 298 -14.69 8.11 22.12
C PRO A 298 -15.67 9.19 22.57
N HIS A 299 -16.58 9.63 21.67
CA HIS A 299 -17.52 10.73 21.95
C HIS A 299 -18.98 10.27 21.85
N PRO A 300 -19.47 9.48 22.81
CA PRO A 300 -20.85 9.01 22.84
C PRO A 300 -21.84 10.18 22.97
N SER A 301 -23.05 10.02 22.42
CA SER A 301 -24.11 11.01 22.44
C SER A 301 -25.46 10.34 22.69
N GLU A 302 -26.08 10.61 23.85
CA GLU A 302 -27.42 10.14 24.18
C GLU A 302 -28.46 10.56 23.13
N LYS A 303 -28.37 11.81 22.66
CA LYS A 303 -29.26 12.32 21.59
C LYS A 303 -29.14 11.55 20.28
N ALA A 304 -27.94 11.06 19.94
CA ALA A 304 -27.77 10.21 18.78
C ALA A 304 -28.39 8.82 19.04
N PHE A 305 -28.20 8.28 20.24
CA PHE A 305 -28.75 6.99 20.65
C PHE A 305 -30.29 6.97 20.62
N GLU A 306 -30.95 8.01 21.15
CA GLU A 306 -32.41 8.14 21.13
C GLU A 306 -33.00 8.10 19.70
N VAL A 307 -32.29 8.65 18.71
CA VAL A 307 -32.78 8.72 17.32
C VAL A 307 -32.35 7.54 16.47
N THR A 308 -31.14 7.02 16.68
CA THR A 308 -30.50 6.07 15.77
C THR A 308 -30.23 4.70 16.38
N GLY A 309 -30.35 4.56 17.69
CA GLY A 309 -30.00 3.34 18.44
C GLY A 309 -28.50 3.10 18.60
N ILE A 310 -27.64 4.08 18.22
CA ILE A 310 -26.19 4.03 18.37
C ILE A 310 -25.64 5.35 18.94
N TYR A 311 -24.56 5.28 19.71
CA TYR A 311 -24.00 6.43 20.42
C TYR A 311 -23.24 7.44 19.56
N GLY A 312 -22.88 7.09 18.29
CA GLY A 312 -22.14 8.01 17.44
C GLY A 312 -22.04 7.54 15.99
N VAL A 313 -22.91 8.08 15.10
CA VAL A 313 -22.94 7.67 13.68
C VAL A 313 -21.59 7.85 12.98
N ALA A 314 -20.98 9.03 13.10
CA ALA A 314 -19.74 9.35 12.38
C ALA A 314 -18.57 8.45 12.80
N GLU A 315 -18.32 8.31 14.10
CA GLU A 315 -17.20 7.52 14.61
C GLU A 315 -17.42 6.02 14.39
N SER A 316 -18.63 5.50 14.69
CA SER A 316 -18.89 4.07 14.54
C SER A 316 -18.88 3.61 13.09
N THR A 317 -19.37 4.41 12.13
CA THR A 317 -19.31 4.04 10.71
C THR A 317 -17.90 4.14 10.14
N ALA A 318 -17.09 5.11 10.57
CA ALA A 318 -15.68 5.20 10.20
C ALA A 318 -14.89 4.00 10.73
N LEU A 319 -15.05 3.65 12.03
CA LEU A 319 -14.39 2.50 12.65
C LEU A 319 -14.83 1.18 12.01
N LYS A 320 -16.13 0.99 11.75
CA LYS A 320 -16.65 -0.22 11.08
C LYS A 320 -15.99 -0.42 9.72
N SER A 321 -15.99 0.63 8.90
CA SER A 321 -15.47 0.55 7.53
C SER A 321 -13.94 0.37 7.50
N SER A 322 -13.23 0.90 8.49
CA SER A 322 -11.77 0.74 8.61
C SER A 322 -11.33 -0.64 9.11
N GLY A 323 -12.28 -1.55 9.42
CA GLY A 323 -11.98 -2.84 10.02
C GLY A 323 -11.49 -2.73 11.47
N GLU A 324 -12.11 -1.85 12.25
CA GLU A 324 -11.71 -1.50 13.63
C GLU A 324 -10.30 -0.87 13.71
N GLY A 325 -9.98 -0.04 12.71
CA GLY A 325 -8.75 0.73 12.70
C GLY A 325 -8.73 1.84 13.76
N THR A 326 -7.91 2.84 13.54
CA THR A 326 -7.76 3.96 14.48
C THR A 326 -8.40 5.23 13.94
N LEU A 327 -9.13 5.95 14.78
CA LEU A 327 -9.59 7.31 14.48
C LEU A 327 -8.38 8.24 14.40
N VAL A 328 -8.07 8.74 13.21
CA VAL A 328 -7.06 9.78 12.99
C VAL A 328 -7.65 11.18 13.04
N LEU A 329 -8.97 11.28 12.93
CA LEU A 329 -9.75 12.46 13.21
C LEU A 329 -11.02 12.05 13.96
N GLU A 330 -11.06 12.36 15.27
CA GLU A 330 -12.23 12.13 16.10
C GLU A 330 -13.39 13.03 15.68
N LYS A 331 -14.56 12.77 16.23
CA LYS A 331 -15.81 13.46 15.87
C LYS A 331 -15.69 14.98 15.79
N GLN A 332 -15.82 15.50 14.59
CA GLN A 332 -15.96 16.92 14.33
C GLN A 332 -17.45 17.29 14.18
N LYS A 333 -17.80 18.47 14.61
CA LYS A 333 -19.14 19.03 14.45
C LYS A 333 -19.07 20.24 13.54
N GLY A 334 -19.97 20.30 12.55
CA GLY A 334 -20.08 21.45 11.64
C GLY A 334 -21.50 22.01 11.63
N MET A 335 -21.58 23.31 11.44
CA MET A 335 -22.80 24.06 11.17
C MET A 335 -22.41 25.29 10.35
N LEU A 336 -22.64 25.25 9.05
CA LEU A 336 -22.31 26.35 8.14
C LEU A 336 -23.45 27.35 7.97
N THR A 337 -24.69 26.83 8.00
CA THR A 337 -25.93 27.61 7.95
C THR A 337 -26.90 27.11 9.02
N GLU A 338 -27.90 27.89 9.37
CA GLU A 338 -28.96 27.45 10.29
C GLU A 338 -29.68 26.23 9.70
N GLY A 339 -29.62 25.11 10.45
CA GLY A 339 -30.24 23.84 10.05
C GLY A 339 -29.30 22.80 9.42
N ASN A 340 -28.12 23.16 8.94
CA ASN A 340 -27.18 22.18 8.40
C ASN A 340 -26.17 21.65 9.47
N HIS A 341 -26.71 21.01 10.48
CA HIS A 341 -25.89 20.35 11.47
C HIS A 341 -25.41 19.00 10.94
N PHE A 342 -24.10 18.80 10.95
CA PHE A 342 -23.47 17.54 10.59
C PHE A 342 -22.33 17.19 11.52
N THR A 343 -21.96 15.93 11.53
CA THR A 343 -20.79 15.41 12.26
C THR A 343 -20.02 14.48 11.33
N PHE A 344 -18.71 14.46 11.44
CA PHE A 344 -17.88 13.52 10.73
C PHE A 344 -16.66 13.10 11.56
N ALA A 345 -16.11 11.94 11.21
CA ALA A 345 -14.90 11.39 11.80
C ALA A 345 -14.15 10.61 10.72
N ILE A 346 -12.84 10.45 10.89
CA ILE A 346 -12.02 9.70 9.90
C ILE A 346 -11.20 8.66 10.64
N ALA A 347 -11.31 7.42 10.20
CA ALA A 347 -10.47 6.31 10.65
C ALA A 347 -9.53 5.86 9.53
N VAL A 348 -8.35 5.36 9.91
CA VAL A 348 -7.41 4.69 9.00
C VAL A 348 -7.65 3.18 9.04
N SER A 349 -7.55 2.50 7.89
CA SER A 349 -7.70 1.04 7.79
C SER A 349 -6.79 0.30 8.78
N ALA A 350 -7.32 -0.64 9.54
CA ALA A 350 -6.54 -1.48 10.45
C ALA A 350 -5.42 -2.24 9.73
N THR A 351 -5.67 -2.68 8.49
CA THR A 351 -4.69 -3.41 7.67
C THR A 351 -3.60 -2.53 7.10
N ALA A 352 -3.83 -1.21 7.04
CA ALA A 352 -2.85 -0.24 6.53
C ALA A 352 -1.97 0.36 7.63
N MET A 353 -2.33 0.18 8.89
CA MET A 353 -1.53 0.71 9.99
C MET A 353 -0.19 -0.02 10.08
N ARG A 354 0.90 0.73 10.17
CA ARG A 354 2.21 0.23 10.59
C ARG A 354 2.24 0.20 12.10
N GLY A 355 1.56 -0.74 12.70
CA GLY A 355 1.63 -1.01 14.12
C GLY A 355 2.23 -2.41 14.30
N GLY A 356 3.46 -2.49 14.79
CA GLY A 356 4.02 -3.75 15.27
C GLY A 356 3.31 -4.22 16.53
N HIS A 357 3.66 -5.41 16.97
CA HIS A 357 3.27 -5.91 18.27
C HIS A 357 4.44 -6.59 18.95
N ILE A 358 4.60 -6.32 20.23
CA ILE A 358 5.65 -6.96 21.06
C ILE A 358 4.98 -7.90 22.04
N GLU A 359 5.26 -9.17 21.91
CA GLU A 359 4.86 -10.15 22.91
C GLU A 359 6.08 -10.50 23.80
N ILE A 360 6.00 -10.19 25.09
CA ILE A 360 7.01 -10.57 26.07
C ILE A 360 6.64 -11.96 26.58
N VAL A 361 7.42 -12.95 26.22
CA VAL A 361 7.09 -14.38 26.48
C VAL A 361 8.03 -14.97 27.50
N GLY A 362 7.47 -15.65 28.50
CA GLY A 362 8.22 -16.48 29.43
C GLY A 362 8.61 -17.83 28.83
N ALA A 363 9.91 -18.13 28.81
CA ALA A 363 10.46 -19.35 28.25
C ALA A 363 10.26 -20.58 29.16
N GLY A 364 9.81 -20.38 30.39
CA GLY A 364 9.73 -21.46 31.35
C GLY A 364 11.10 -21.82 32.00
N PRO A 365 11.18 -23.00 32.68
CA PRO A 365 12.34 -23.38 33.47
C PRO A 365 13.54 -23.95 32.66
N GLY A 366 13.45 -23.93 31.33
CA GLY A 366 14.54 -24.40 30.48
C GLY A 366 14.22 -25.59 29.59
N ASP A 367 13.16 -26.33 29.87
CA ASP A 367 12.70 -27.42 29.00
C ASP A 367 11.73 -26.82 27.93
N PRO A 368 12.03 -27.03 26.64
CA PRO A 368 11.14 -26.55 25.56
C PRO A 368 9.69 -27.06 25.63
N GLU A 369 9.47 -28.24 26.22
CA GLU A 369 8.12 -28.79 26.39
C GLU A 369 7.35 -28.10 27.52
N LEU A 370 8.02 -27.33 28.37
CA LEU A 370 7.40 -26.55 29.44
C LEU A 370 7.12 -25.09 29.07
N ILE A 371 7.25 -24.71 27.83
CA ILE A 371 6.72 -23.44 27.37
C ILE A 371 5.19 -23.47 27.40
N SER A 372 4.57 -22.33 27.75
CA SER A 372 3.11 -22.23 27.66
C SER A 372 2.64 -22.40 26.22
N VAL A 373 1.47 -23.02 26.02
CA VAL A 373 0.86 -23.19 24.67
C VAL A 373 0.71 -21.85 23.96
N ARG A 374 0.39 -20.77 24.70
CA ARG A 374 0.32 -19.42 24.16
C ARG A 374 1.71 -18.93 23.74
N GLY A 375 2.74 -19.10 24.56
CA GLY A 375 4.11 -18.70 24.26
C GLY A 375 4.63 -19.36 22.98
N LYS A 376 4.38 -20.67 22.81
CA LYS A 376 4.71 -21.39 21.57
C LYS A 376 4.02 -20.77 20.35
N ARG A 377 2.71 -20.52 20.43
CA ARG A 377 1.95 -19.87 19.33
C ARG A 377 2.47 -18.48 18.98
N MET A 378 2.97 -17.72 19.95
CA MET A 378 3.57 -16.43 19.71
C MET A 378 4.91 -16.56 18.98
N LEU A 379 5.76 -17.54 19.37
CA LEU A 379 6.99 -17.83 18.65
C LEU A 379 6.73 -18.24 17.20
N GLU A 380 5.73 -19.08 16.94
CA GLU A 380 5.35 -19.51 15.58
C GLU A 380 4.89 -18.35 14.66
N LYS A 381 4.47 -17.21 15.23
CA LYS A 381 4.05 -16.01 14.49
C LYS A 381 5.16 -14.97 14.36
N ALA A 382 6.22 -15.08 15.14
CA ALA A 382 7.24 -14.04 15.26
C ALA A 382 7.98 -13.76 13.95
N ASP A 383 8.16 -12.47 13.65
CA ASP A 383 9.07 -11.97 12.62
C ASP A 383 10.46 -11.72 13.20
N LEU A 384 10.52 -11.32 14.48
CA LEU A 384 11.72 -11.21 15.28
C LEU A 384 11.56 -11.99 16.58
N VAL A 385 12.51 -12.87 16.87
CA VAL A 385 12.67 -13.49 18.20
C VAL A 385 13.95 -12.95 18.82
N LEU A 386 13.81 -12.09 19.85
CA LEU A 386 14.91 -11.58 20.65
C LEU A 386 14.93 -12.32 21.99
N TYR A 387 15.88 -13.24 22.20
CA TYR A 387 15.92 -14.09 23.38
C TYR A 387 17.07 -13.74 24.34
N ALA A 388 16.88 -14.03 25.64
CA ALA A 388 17.81 -13.68 26.72
C ALA A 388 19.02 -14.59 26.78
N GLY A 389 19.81 -14.66 25.73
CA GLY A 389 21.14 -15.26 25.68
C GLY A 389 21.23 -16.67 26.24
N SER A 390 22.18 -16.87 27.20
CA SER A 390 22.49 -18.17 27.77
C SER A 390 21.44 -18.75 28.75
N LEU A 391 20.45 -17.96 29.13
CA LEU A 391 19.41 -18.35 30.09
C LEU A 391 18.16 -18.93 29.42
N VAL A 392 18.07 -18.85 28.10
CA VAL A 392 16.94 -19.38 27.31
C VAL A 392 17.50 -20.48 26.38
N PRO A 393 16.97 -21.70 26.43
CA PRO A 393 17.35 -22.75 25.49
C PRO A 393 17.16 -22.34 24.04
N ARG A 394 18.19 -22.57 23.23
CA ARG A 394 18.14 -22.25 21.81
C ARG A 394 17.05 -23.03 21.08
N GLU A 395 16.71 -24.21 21.55
CA GLU A 395 15.68 -25.09 21.00
C GLU A 395 14.31 -24.42 20.94
N LEU A 396 14.01 -23.53 21.88
CA LEU A 396 12.76 -22.74 21.83
C LEU A 396 12.69 -21.82 20.61
N THR A 397 13.82 -21.36 20.10
CA THR A 397 13.85 -20.49 18.93
C THR A 397 13.52 -21.24 17.63
N PHE A 398 13.55 -22.58 17.63
CA PHE A 398 13.19 -23.41 16.48
C PHE A 398 11.67 -23.43 16.22
N TYR A 399 10.86 -22.95 17.17
CA TYR A 399 9.45 -22.71 16.93
C TYR A 399 9.17 -21.47 16.06
N ALA A 400 10.16 -20.61 15.84
CA ALA A 400 9.98 -19.44 14.98
C ALA A 400 9.68 -19.86 13.53
N LYS A 401 8.80 -19.12 12.87
CA LYS A 401 8.46 -19.39 11.46
C LYS A 401 9.67 -19.26 10.54
N GLU A 402 9.62 -19.91 9.41
CA GLU A 402 10.63 -19.78 8.36
C GLU A 402 10.77 -18.31 7.93
N GLY A 403 12.00 -17.81 7.82
CA GLY A 403 12.30 -16.40 7.48
C GLY A 403 12.29 -15.45 8.69
N ALA A 404 11.94 -15.91 9.90
CA ALA A 404 12.04 -15.07 11.08
C ALA A 404 13.49 -14.72 11.42
N THR A 405 13.71 -13.49 11.89
CA THR A 405 15.01 -13.08 12.44
C THR A 405 15.12 -13.54 13.88
N VAL A 406 16.15 -14.33 14.21
CA VAL A 406 16.43 -14.79 15.56
C VAL A 406 17.73 -14.17 16.06
N ARG A 407 17.69 -13.46 17.20
CA ARG A 407 18.84 -12.76 17.80
C ARG A 407 18.93 -13.04 19.29
N SER A 408 20.17 -13.28 19.75
CA SER A 408 20.49 -13.31 21.18
C SER A 408 20.76 -11.90 21.69
N SER A 409 20.20 -11.54 22.84
CA SER A 409 20.49 -10.26 23.50
C SER A 409 21.68 -10.30 24.46
N ALA A 410 22.44 -11.41 24.53
CA ALA A 410 23.53 -11.56 25.49
C ALA A 410 24.70 -10.56 25.33
N GLY A 411 24.87 -9.99 24.15
CA GLY A 411 25.92 -8.99 23.90
C GLY A 411 25.34 -7.57 23.60
N MET A 412 24.05 -7.36 23.82
CA MET A 412 23.38 -6.11 23.54
C MET A 412 23.07 -5.34 24.83
N ASP A 413 23.34 -4.05 24.83
CA ASP A 413 22.81 -3.18 25.87
C ASP A 413 21.29 -2.95 25.69
N LEU A 414 20.67 -2.24 26.64
CA LEU A 414 19.24 -2.02 26.62
C LEU A 414 18.77 -1.15 25.42
N GLU A 415 19.60 -0.17 25.04
CA GLU A 415 19.31 0.74 23.92
C GLU A 415 19.40 0.02 22.58
N GLU A 416 20.37 -0.86 22.40
CA GLU A 416 20.53 -1.69 21.21
C GLU A 416 19.35 -2.69 21.07
N GLN A 417 18.93 -3.32 22.18
CA GLN A 417 17.76 -4.20 22.20
C GLN A 417 16.49 -3.44 21.82
N PHE A 418 16.31 -2.24 22.37
CA PHE A 418 15.16 -1.41 22.07
C PHE A 418 15.18 -0.95 20.62
N ALA A 419 16.32 -0.46 20.10
CA ALA A 419 16.47 -0.02 18.71
C ALA A 419 16.11 -1.14 17.73
N LEU A 420 16.57 -2.38 17.99
CA LEU A 420 16.24 -3.55 17.17
C LEU A 420 14.72 -3.85 17.21
N MET A 421 14.12 -3.87 18.38
CA MET A 421 12.68 -4.12 18.51
C MET A 421 11.87 -2.99 17.84
N LYS A 422 12.29 -1.73 18.00
CA LYS A 422 11.64 -0.58 17.37
C LYS A 422 11.72 -0.66 15.85
N GLU A 423 12.84 -1.04 15.27
CA GLU A 423 12.99 -1.23 13.82
C GLU A 423 11.94 -2.20 13.25
N PHE A 424 11.75 -3.34 13.91
CA PHE A 424 10.75 -4.33 13.50
C PHE A 424 9.31 -3.85 13.78
N TYR A 425 9.11 -3.16 14.89
CA TYR A 425 7.82 -2.61 15.27
C TYR A 425 7.32 -1.58 14.25
N ASP A 426 8.17 -0.65 13.83
CA ASP A 426 7.84 0.40 12.86
C ASP A 426 7.50 -0.19 11.48
N LYS A 427 8.06 -1.36 11.15
CA LYS A 427 7.69 -2.14 9.96
C LYS A 427 6.34 -2.86 10.09
N GLY A 428 5.66 -2.76 11.22
CA GLY A 428 4.41 -3.45 11.48
C GLY A 428 4.57 -4.95 11.70
N LEU A 429 5.71 -5.39 12.22
CA LEU A 429 6.06 -6.79 12.39
C LEU A 429 5.78 -7.28 13.82
N PHE A 430 5.66 -8.61 13.97
CA PHE A 430 5.40 -9.25 15.25
C PHE A 430 6.70 -9.65 15.93
N ILE A 431 6.97 -9.07 17.09
CA ILE A 431 8.19 -9.28 17.86
C ILE A 431 7.89 -10.15 19.06
N VAL A 432 8.69 -11.18 19.28
CA VAL A 432 8.73 -11.93 20.53
C VAL A 432 10.00 -11.60 21.30
N ARG A 433 9.83 -11.00 22.49
CA ARG A 433 10.88 -10.86 23.48
C ARG A 433 10.82 -12.05 24.44
N LEU A 434 11.73 -13.03 24.27
CA LEU A 434 11.73 -14.27 25.02
C LEU A 434 12.64 -14.16 26.27
N HIS A 435 12.04 -14.24 27.46
CA HIS A 435 12.70 -14.20 28.75
C HIS A 435 12.74 -15.57 29.42
N THR A 436 13.72 -15.79 30.30
CA THR A 436 13.78 -17.00 31.13
C THR A 436 12.67 -16.98 32.18
N GLY A 437 12.16 -18.15 32.54
CA GLY A 437 11.10 -18.31 33.55
C GLY A 437 9.83 -17.55 33.21
N ASP A 438 9.38 -16.73 34.16
CA ASP A 438 8.28 -15.77 33.99
C ASP A 438 8.81 -14.32 33.91
N PRO A 439 8.48 -13.54 32.90
CA PRO A 439 9.00 -12.18 32.73
C PRO A 439 8.68 -11.24 33.89
N CYS A 440 7.56 -11.46 34.58
CA CYS A 440 7.11 -10.60 35.69
C CYS A 440 7.85 -10.87 37.00
N ILE A 441 8.54 -12.04 37.10
CA ILE A 441 9.28 -12.44 38.30
C ILE A 441 10.77 -12.25 38.08
N TYR A 442 11.29 -12.68 36.95
CA TYR A 442 12.68 -12.56 36.57
C TYR A 442 12.84 -11.81 35.28
N GLY A 443 13.52 -10.67 35.31
CA GLY A 443 13.89 -9.89 34.14
C GLY A 443 13.66 -8.41 34.31
N ALA A 444 14.53 -7.61 33.71
CA ALA A 444 14.43 -6.15 33.67
C ALA A 444 13.37 -5.71 32.64
N ILE A 445 12.15 -6.27 32.72
CA ILE A 445 11.08 -5.91 31.77
C ILE A 445 10.49 -4.53 32.03
N GLN A 446 10.59 -4.00 33.24
CA GLN A 446 10.04 -2.68 33.59
C GLN A 446 10.70 -1.57 32.77
N GLU A 447 12.01 -1.64 32.57
CA GLU A 447 12.73 -0.67 31.75
C GLU A 447 12.32 -0.78 30.28
N GLN A 448 12.16 -2.00 29.76
CA GLN A 448 11.66 -2.22 28.40
C GLN A 448 10.22 -1.73 28.24
N MET A 449 9.33 -2.02 29.19
CA MET A 449 7.96 -1.53 29.20
C MET A 449 7.91 0.01 29.24
N ALA A 450 8.78 0.66 30.00
CA ALA A 450 8.88 2.10 30.04
C ALA A 450 9.26 2.72 28.68
N PHE A 451 10.13 2.03 27.90
CA PHE A 451 10.40 2.41 26.53
C PHE A 451 9.15 2.23 25.65
N PHE A 452 8.48 1.08 25.73
CA PHE A 452 7.28 0.81 24.93
C PHE A 452 6.18 1.82 25.22
N ASP A 453 5.93 2.16 26.47
CA ASP A 453 4.96 3.18 26.90
C ASP A 453 5.34 4.57 26.40
N ARG A 454 6.61 4.94 26.51
CA ARG A 454 7.14 6.24 26.02
C ARG A 454 6.91 6.43 24.53
N TYR A 455 7.08 5.35 23.74
CA TYR A 455 6.93 5.38 22.28
C TYR A 455 5.55 4.88 21.81
N LYS A 456 4.61 4.67 22.76
CA LYS A 456 3.23 4.20 22.48
C LYS A 456 3.19 2.89 21.67
N MET A 457 4.15 2.02 21.92
CA MET A 457 4.22 0.72 21.25
C MET A 457 3.26 -0.27 21.90
N SER A 458 2.52 -1.03 21.08
CA SER A 458 1.62 -2.08 21.57
C SER A 458 2.43 -3.27 22.06
N TYR A 459 2.22 -3.70 23.30
CA TYR A 459 2.83 -4.89 23.85
C TYR A 459 1.89 -5.67 24.77
N HIS A 460 2.19 -6.94 24.93
CA HIS A 460 1.49 -7.83 25.86
C HIS A 460 2.47 -8.79 26.52
N ILE A 461 2.13 -9.29 27.70
CA ILE A 461 2.95 -10.27 28.43
C ILE A 461 2.26 -11.62 28.43
N THR A 462 2.93 -12.63 27.91
CA THR A 462 2.55 -14.03 28.05
C THR A 462 3.38 -14.66 29.18
N PRO A 463 2.74 -15.03 30.33
CA PRO A 463 3.43 -15.65 31.45
C PRO A 463 4.14 -16.94 31.08
N GLY A 464 5.26 -17.21 31.76
CA GLY A 464 5.98 -18.47 31.70
C GLY A 464 5.82 -19.29 32.96
N ILE A 465 6.16 -20.59 32.89
CA ILE A 465 6.29 -21.45 34.07
C ILE A 465 7.53 -21.02 34.84
N CYS A 466 7.37 -20.60 36.10
CA CYS A 466 8.46 -20.24 36.95
C CYS A 466 8.53 -21.22 38.15
N LEU A 467 9.69 -21.87 38.30
CA LEU A 467 9.95 -22.72 39.45
C LEU A 467 10.64 -21.89 40.54
N LEU A 468 9.86 -21.41 41.49
CA LEU A 468 10.36 -20.84 42.74
C LEU A 468 10.61 -21.97 43.70
N TYR A 469 11.87 -22.37 43.85
CA TYR A 469 12.23 -23.45 44.75
C TYR A 469 12.11 -23.08 46.22
N THR A 470 12.27 -21.80 46.53
CA THR A 470 11.98 -21.21 47.87
C THR A 470 11.68 -19.75 47.68
N SER A 471 10.40 -19.39 47.68
CA SER A 471 10.02 -18.06 48.07
C SER A 471 9.98 -18.04 49.57
N PRO A 472 10.80 -17.21 50.27
CA PRO A 472 10.57 -17.00 51.69
C PRO A 472 9.16 -16.46 51.85
N SER A 473 8.29 -17.29 52.41
CA SER A 473 6.96 -16.86 52.77
C SER A 473 7.10 -15.79 53.88
N PRO A 474 6.37 -14.67 53.81
CA PRO A 474 6.33 -13.73 54.95
C PRO A 474 5.80 -14.36 56.25
N ARG A 475 5.47 -15.67 56.21
CA ARG A 475 4.96 -16.45 57.33
C ARG A 475 5.99 -17.48 57.85
N ASP A 476 7.14 -17.61 57.20
CA ASP A 476 8.29 -18.35 57.70
C ASP A 476 9.31 -17.38 58.32
#